data_824093b593a4e2e6a45a6d6aa69a24f2
#
_entry.id   824093b593a4e2e6a45a6d6aa69a24f2
#
_cell.length_a   1.000
_cell.length_b   1.000
_cell.length_c   1.000
_cell.angle_alpha   90.00
_cell.angle_beta   90.00
_cell.angle_gamma   90.00
#
_symmetry.space_group_name_H-M   'P 1'
#
loop_
_entity.id
_entity.type
_entity.pdbx_description
1 polymer ?
#
loop_
_entity_poly.entity_id
_entity_poly.type
_entity_poly.pdbx_seq_one_letter_code
_entity_poly.pdbx_strand_id
1 'polypeptide(L)' 'YPNSARMNSQEGKVIVKAVIRADGHLADVFVLKSSGYSALDAAAMEAVRLACPLHMKHAIGKPQIVVSLPIVYSLAN' A
#
# COMPACT_ATOMS: atom_id res chain seq x y z
N TYR A 1 -6.77 -9.75 1.28
CA TYR A 1 -5.85 -10.77 1.82
C TYR A 1 -5.71 -11.90 0.80
N PRO A 2 -4.49 -12.14 0.27
CA PRO A 2 -4.32 -13.18 -0.73
C PRO A 2 -4.67 -14.58 -0.19
N ASN A 3 -5.35 -15.38 -1.00
CA ASN A 3 -5.75 -16.73 -0.59
C ASN A 3 -4.55 -17.62 -0.23
N SER A 4 -3.48 -17.52 -1.01
CA SER A 4 -2.27 -18.31 -0.74
C SER A 4 -1.67 -17.97 0.62
N ALA A 5 -1.62 -16.70 0.97
CA ALA A 5 -1.11 -16.24 2.26
C ALA A 5 -2.02 -16.70 3.40
N ARG A 6 -3.33 -16.62 3.21
CA ARG A 6 -4.32 -17.05 4.20
C ARG A 6 -4.21 -18.55 4.47
N MET A 7 -4.10 -19.34 3.41
CA MET A 7 -3.98 -20.79 3.52
C MET A 7 -2.70 -21.21 4.24
N ASN A 8 -1.64 -20.44 4.10
CA ASN A 8 -0.36 -20.69 4.77
C ASN A 8 -0.22 -19.98 6.11
N SER A 9 -1.31 -19.38 6.60
CA SER A 9 -1.34 -18.64 7.87
C SER A 9 -0.28 -17.55 7.94
N GLN A 10 -0.03 -16.88 6.82
CA GLN A 10 0.95 -15.79 6.76
C GLN A 10 0.36 -14.52 7.33
N GLU A 11 1.04 -13.95 8.30
CA GLU A 11 0.67 -12.68 8.93
C GLU A 11 1.88 -11.77 8.95
N GLY A 12 1.65 -10.48 8.94
CA GLY A 12 2.75 -9.54 9.01
C GLY A 12 2.33 -8.11 8.79
N LYS A 13 3.30 -7.23 8.89
CA LYS A 13 3.11 -5.80 8.68
C LYS A 13 3.98 -5.35 7.51
N VAL A 14 3.37 -4.68 6.56
CA VAL A 14 4.05 -4.09 5.42
C VAL A 14 3.97 -2.58 5.55
N ILE A 15 5.08 -1.88 5.39
CA ILE A 15 5.05 -0.43 5.26
C ILE A 15 5.31 -0.09 3.80
N VAL A 16 4.31 0.48 3.15
CA VAL A 16 4.37 0.87 1.75
C VAL A 16 4.56 2.37 1.66
N LYS A 17 5.49 2.79 0.82
CA LYS A 17 5.72 4.19 0.55
C LYS A 17 5.13 4.52 -0.82
N ALA A 18 4.25 5.50 -0.87
CA ALA A 18 3.59 5.93 -2.09
C ALA A 18 3.93 7.39 -2.37
N VAL A 19 4.26 7.68 -3.61
CA VAL A 19 4.46 9.05 -4.10
C VAL A 19 3.23 9.42 -4.91
N ILE A 20 2.51 10.43 -4.46
CA ILE A 20 1.23 10.83 -5.05
C ILE A 20 1.36 12.23 -5.63
N ARG A 21 0.97 12.37 -6.89
CA ARG A 21 0.99 13.65 -7.60
C ARG A 21 -0.13 14.57 -7.11
N ALA A 22 -0.02 15.84 -7.44
CA ALA A 22 -0.99 16.87 -7.06
C ALA A 22 -2.41 16.54 -7.51
N ASP A 23 -2.56 15.81 -8.61
CA ASP A 23 -3.87 15.40 -9.16
C ASP A 23 -4.42 14.13 -8.50
N GLY A 24 -3.72 13.54 -7.56
CA GLY A 24 -4.12 12.32 -6.87
C GLY A 24 -3.62 11.03 -7.51
N HIS A 25 -2.96 11.10 -8.66
CA HIS A 25 -2.44 9.92 -9.33
C HIS A 25 -1.16 9.43 -8.67
N LEU A 26 -0.98 8.11 -8.67
CA LEU A 26 0.21 7.46 -8.12
C LEU A 26 1.40 7.63 -9.06
N ALA A 27 2.45 8.30 -8.58
CA ALA A 27 3.68 8.45 -9.34
C ALA A 27 4.61 7.27 -9.15
N ASP A 28 4.67 6.74 -7.92
CA ASP A 28 5.51 5.60 -7.59
C ASP A 28 5.00 4.92 -6.32
N VAL A 29 5.31 3.64 -6.19
CA VAL A 29 4.98 2.86 -4.99
C VAL A 29 6.05 1.79 -4.77
N PHE A 30 6.48 1.66 -3.53
CA PHE A 30 7.45 0.63 -3.18
C PHE A 30 7.31 0.23 -1.72
N VAL A 31 7.83 -0.97 -1.39
CA VAL A 31 7.80 -1.49 -0.03
C VAL A 31 8.98 -0.90 0.72
N LEU A 32 8.68 -0.17 1.80
CA LEU A 32 9.70 0.39 2.69
C LEU A 32 10.15 -0.64 3.71
N LYS A 33 9.18 -1.43 4.22
CA LYS A 33 9.47 -2.52 5.15
C LYS A 33 8.61 -3.71 4.80
N SER A 34 9.26 -4.84 4.51
CA SER A 34 8.58 -6.07 4.12
C SER A 34 7.99 -6.79 5.33
N SER A 35 6.88 -7.50 5.09
CA SER A 35 6.29 -8.41 6.07
C SER A 35 7.13 -9.67 6.26
N GLY A 36 8.04 -9.94 5.32
CA GLY A 36 8.74 -11.21 5.23
C GLY A 36 8.09 -12.20 4.26
N TYR A 37 6.94 -11.84 3.70
CA TYR A 37 6.20 -12.69 2.75
C TYR A 37 5.90 -11.91 1.48
N SER A 38 6.40 -12.38 0.36
CA SER A 38 6.23 -11.71 -0.93
C SER A 38 4.76 -11.55 -1.32
N ALA A 39 3.92 -12.53 -0.97
CA ALA A 39 2.48 -12.47 -1.28
C ALA A 39 1.81 -11.29 -0.57
N LEU A 40 2.13 -11.05 0.69
CA LEU A 40 1.58 -9.93 1.46
C LEU A 40 2.12 -8.60 0.95
N ASP A 41 3.39 -8.54 0.64
CA ASP A 41 4.03 -7.33 0.12
C ASP A 41 3.42 -6.92 -1.22
N ALA A 42 3.24 -7.88 -2.13
CA ALA A 42 2.63 -7.64 -3.43
C ALA A 42 1.18 -7.19 -3.30
N ALA A 43 0.43 -7.82 -2.39
CA ALA A 43 -0.96 -7.45 -2.14
C ALA A 43 -1.07 -6.03 -1.58
N ALA A 44 -0.14 -5.63 -0.71
CA ALA A 44 -0.12 -4.29 -0.15
C ALA A 44 0.12 -3.22 -1.23
N MET A 45 1.06 -3.47 -2.14
CA MET A 45 1.32 -2.55 -3.24
C MET A 45 0.13 -2.46 -4.19
N GLU A 46 -0.51 -3.61 -4.49
CA GLU A 46 -1.69 -3.64 -5.35
C GLU A 46 -2.86 -2.89 -4.72
N ALA A 47 -3.05 -3.01 -3.41
CA ALA A 47 -4.09 -2.27 -2.71
C ALA A 47 -3.91 -0.76 -2.85
N VAL A 48 -2.66 -0.28 -2.79
CA VAL A 48 -2.37 1.15 -2.98
C VAL A 48 -2.66 1.57 -4.42
N ARG A 49 -2.28 0.75 -5.39
CA ARG A 49 -2.56 1.04 -6.81
C ARG A 49 -4.05 1.14 -7.07
N LEU A 50 -4.84 0.23 -6.51
CA LEU A 50 -6.29 0.20 -6.68
C LEU A 50 -6.98 1.37 -5.99
N ALA A 51 -6.38 1.90 -4.93
CA ALA A 51 -6.92 3.08 -4.24
C ALA A 51 -6.65 4.38 -5.01
N CYS A 52 -5.70 4.38 -5.92
CA CYS A 52 -5.36 5.56 -6.72
C CYS A 52 -6.05 5.52 -8.08
N PRO A 53 -6.41 6.68 -8.68
CA PRO A 53 -6.14 8.02 -8.17
C PRO A 53 -7.03 8.40 -7.00
N LEU A 54 -6.50 9.25 -6.12
CA LEU A 54 -7.26 9.77 -4.99
C LEU A 54 -8.12 10.95 -5.43
N HIS A 55 -9.36 11.01 -4.92
CA HIS A 55 -10.23 12.15 -5.16
C HIS A 55 -9.88 13.26 -4.16
N MET A 56 -9.26 14.30 -4.68
CA MET A 56 -8.83 15.44 -3.88
C MET A 56 -9.85 16.55 -3.97
N LYS A 57 -10.34 17.05 -2.83
CA LYS A 57 -11.23 18.20 -2.79
C LYS A 57 -10.47 19.48 -3.08
N HIS A 58 -9.20 19.51 -2.69
CA HIS A 58 -8.34 20.68 -2.85
C HIS A 58 -6.99 20.24 -3.40
N ALA A 59 -6.36 21.14 -4.15
CA ALA A 59 -5.01 20.90 -4.62
C ALA A 59 -4.06 20.77 -3.43
N ILE A 60 -3.10 19.85 -3.55
CA ILE A 60 -2.12 19.60 -2.49
C ILE A 60 -1.21 20.81 -2.26
N GLY A 61 -1.05 21.66 -3.26
CA GLY A 61 -0.16 22.82 -3.19
C GLY A 61 1.31 22.47 -3.45
N LYS A 62 1.61 21.19 -3.66
CA LYS A 62 2.94 20.68 -3.99
C LYS A 62 2.85 19.78 -5.21
N PRO A 63 3.93 19.68 -6.01
CA PRO A 63 3.89 18.79 -7.19
C PRO A 63 3.61 17.35 -6.84
N GLN A 64 4.05 16.91 -5.67
CA GLN A 64 3.80 15.55 -5.18
C GLN A 64 3.98 15.49 -3.67
N ILE A 65 3.39 14.47 -3.06
CA ILE A 65 3.58 14.15 -1.65
C ILE A 65 4.03 12.71 -1.52
N VAL A 66 4.74 12.42 -0.43
CA VAL A 66 5.17 11.07 -0.09
C VAL A 66 4.42 10.63 1.15
N VAL A 67 3.78 9.47 1.07
CA VAL A 67 2.97 8.92 2.16
C VAL A 67 3.49 7.54 2.52
N SER A 68 3.67 7.30 3.82
CA SER A 68 3.99 5.98 4.34
C SER A 68 2.72 5.34 4.91
N LEU A 69 2.38 4.16 4.41
CA LEU A 69 1.14 3.47 4.77
C LEU A 69 1.48 2.14 5.43
N PRO A 70 1.24 1.99 6.74
CA PRO A 70 1.39 0.69 7.39
C PRO A 70 0.15 -0.16 7.10
N ILE A 71 0.36 -1.38 6.60
CA ILE A 71 -0.71 -2.33 6.31
C ILE A 71 -0.45 -3.57 7.13
N VAL A 72 -1.41 -3.91 7.98
CA VAL A 72 -1.30 -5.07 8.87
C VAL A 72 -2.17 -6.19 8.33
N TYR A 73 -1.56 -7.35 8.12
CA TYR A 73 -2.27 -8.58 7.77
C TYR A 73 -2.31 -9.48 8.99
N SER A 74 -3.51 -9.73 9.49
CA SER A 74 -3.70 -10.55 10.65
C SER A 74 -4.92 -11.43 10.42
N LEU A 75 -4.79 -12.70 10.79
CA LEU A 75 -5.88 -13.67 10.66
C LEU A 75 -6.69 -13.64 11.96
N ALA A 76 -7.98 -13.35 11.82
CA ALA A 76 -8.89 -13.38 12.97
C ALA A 76 -9.19 -14.81 13.36
N ASN A 77 -9.17 -15.08 14.64
CA ASN A 77 -9.55 -16.38 15.19
C ASN A 77 -11.02 -16.36 15.60
#